data_ee1d2ceb2c80e2a285347907164e6fea
#
_entry.id   ee1d2ceb2c80e2a285347907164e6fea
#
_cell.length_a   1.000
_cell.length_b   1.000
_cell.length_c   1.000
_cell.angle_alpha   90.00
_cell.angle_beta   90.00
_cell.angle_gamma   90.00
#
_symmetry.space_group_name_H-M   'P 1'
#
loop_
_entity.id
_entity.type
_entity.pdbx_description
1 polymer ?
#
loop_
_entity_poly.entity_id
_entity_poly.type
_entity_poly.pdbx_seq_one_letter_code
_entity_poly.pdbx_strand_id
1 'polypeptide(L)'
;VNENFSVKINSAEDRILENGERDNWYTDLSIMESGKEVARKTISVNHPMTYKGVTFYQSSFAPGAKFTVDLKGQKIPVVLQSRGGNYYQAPGTDLFLVMAAMKADPKEPVILYQVFKGSNAQQPVKMGQLTLGQSALIENIYTLTFDEMSGFTGLQVKSDPGVSIVWLGCGLLMLGLILSFYWRSITISGLIEKQGEYVLTIGAMTGKISVGIKDEFDRIHTQLEENIQASV
;
A
#
# COMPACT_ATOMS: atom_id res chain seq x y z
N VAL A 1 12.36 8.13 -4.73
CA VAL A 1 12.54 6.90 -5.50
C VAL A 1 12.80 7.33 -6.92
N ASN A 2 14.04 7.15 -7.38
CA ASN A 2 14.45 7.56 -8.73
C ASN A 2 14.20 6.38 -9.69
N GLU A 3 12.92 6.09 -9.96
CA GLU A 3 12.51 5.01 -10.82
C GLU A 3 12.25 5.56 -12.25
N ASN A 4 12.79 4.89 -13.26
CA ASN A 4 12.66 5.31 -14.67
C ASN A 4 11.30 4.89 -15.27
N PHE A 5 10.20 5.02 -14.50
CA PHE A 5 8.86 4.78 -15.02
C PHE A 5 7.87 5.85 -14.55
N SER A 6 6.77 5.98 -15.26
CA SER A 6 5.63 6.82 -14.88
C SER A 6 4.36 5.98 -14.76
N VAL A 7 3.39 6.52 -14.01
CA VAL A 7 2.08 5.88 -13.82
C VAL A 7 1.04 6.70 -14.54
N LYS A 8 0.25 6.04 -15.39
CA LYS A 8 -0.90 6.63 -16.07
C LYS A 8 -2.18 6.06 -15.47
N ILE A 9 -3.06 6.94 -15.02
CA ILE A 9 -4.41 6.57 -14.61
C ILE A 9 -5.29 6.57 -15.87
N ASN A 10 -5.87 5.42 -16.21
CA ASN A 10 -6.75 5.28 -17.36
C ASN A 10 -8.20 5.60 -16.99
N SER A 11 -8.67 5.10 -15.84
CA SER A 11 -9.99 5.39 -15.28
C SER A 11 -9.99 5.24 -13.76
N ALA A 12 -10.95 5.92 -13.13
CA ALA A 12 -11.26 5.75 -11.70
C ALA A 12 -12.78 5.70 -11.54
N GLU A 13 -13.28 4.74 -10.79
CA GLU A 13 -14.69 4.42 -10.62
C GLU A 13 -15.03 4.19 -9.15
N ASP A 14 -16.15 4.78 -8.69
CA ASP A 14 -16.81 4.42 -7.43
C ASP A 14 -17.97 3.50 -7.78
N ARG A 15 -17.77 2.19 -7.61
CA ARG A 15 -18.78 1.19 -7.98
C ARG A 15 -19.81 1.04 -6.87
N ILE A 16 -21.06 1.20 -7.25
CA ILE A 16 -22.22 1.00 -6.39
C ILE A 16 -22.99 -0.21 -6.91
N LEU A 17 -23.36 -1.12 -6.01
CA LEU A 17 -24.14 -2.30 -6.30
C LEU A 17 -25.60 -1.93 -6.59
N GLU A 18 -26.35 -2.85 -7.18
CA GLU A 18 -27.78 -2.65 -7.48
C GLU A 18 -28.64 -2.37 -6.24
N ASN A 19 -28.23 -2.85 -5.06
CA ASN A 19 -28.88 -2.58 -3.78
C ASN A 19 -28.54 -1.18 -3.19
N GLY A 20 -27.72 -0.37 -3.89
CA GLY A 20 -27.29 0.96 -3.47
C GLY A 20 -26.11 0.99 -2.50
N GLU A 21 -25.58 -0.15 -2.12
CA GLU A 21 -24.37 -0.22 -1.30
C GLU A 21 -23.11 0.00 -2.15
N ARG A 22 -22.08 0.61 -1.55
CA ARG A 22 -20.79 0.76 -2.21
C ARG A 22 -20.07 -0.59 -2.24
N ASP A 23 -19.70 -1.03 -3.45
CA ASP A 23 -18.85 -2.19 -3.65
C ASP A 23 -17.38 -1.82 -3.31
N ASN A 24 -16.77 -0.99 -4.13
CA ASN A 24 -15.38 -0.57 -3.95
C ASN A 24 -15.03 0.61 -4.87
N TRP A 25 -13.87 1.19 -4.62
CA TRP A 25 -13.23 2.10 -5.57
C TRP A 25 -12.26 1.31 -6.45
N TYR A 26 -12.39 1.48 -7.75
CA TYR A 26 -11.54 0.84 -8.75
C TYR A 26 -10.75 1.88 -9.51
N THR A 27 -9.47 1.64 -9.69
CA THR A 27 -8.60 2.48 -10.54
C THR A 27 -7.85 1.58 -11.51
N ASP A 28 -8.06 1.82 -12.80
CA ASP A 28 -7.27 1.18 -13.86
C ASP A 28 -6.03 2.02 -14.12
N LEU A 29 -4.86 1.46 -13.83
CA LEU A 29 -3.59 2.14 -14.00
C LEU A 29 -2.62 1.34 -14.86
N SER A 30 -1.81 2.07 -15.62
CA SER A 30 -0.76 1.55 -16.48
C SER A 30 0.58 2.09 -16.03
N ILE A 31 1.58 1.21 -16.02
CA ILE A 31 2.99 1.58 -15.84
C ILE A 31 3.59 1.83 -17.22
N MET A 32 4.21 2.98 -17.37
CA MET A 32 4.83 3.44 -18.61
C MET A 32 6.35 3.54 -18.45
N GLU A 33 7.11 2.85 -19.28
CA GLU A 33 8.57 3.01 -19.41
C GLU A 33 8.93 3.47 -20.82
N SER A 34 9.71 4.53 -20.92
CA SER A 34 10.10 5.10 -22.22
C SER A 34 8.93 5.33 -23.18
N GLY A 35 7.77 5.74 -22.62
CA GLY A 35 6.55 6.02 -23.40
C GLY A 35 5.74 4.77 -23.81
N LYS A 36 6.16 3.56 -23.42
CA LYS A 36 5.43 2.31 -23.68
C LYS A 36 4.78 1.77 -22.42
N GLU A 37 3.58 1.21 -22.56
CA GLU A 37 2.92 0.48 -21.48
C GLU A 37 3.61 -0.86 -21.26
N VAL A 38 4.14 -1.08 -20.04
CA VAL A 38 4.86 -2.31 -19.66
C VAL A 38 4.06 -3.17 -18.69
N ALA A 39 3.11 -2.58 -17.97
CA ALA A 39 2.19 -3.30 -17.10
C ALA A 39 0.89 -2.53 -16.94
N ARG A 40 -0.23 -3.22 -16.74
CA ARG A 40 -1.54 -2.65 -16.47
C ARG A 40 -2.30 -3.48 -15.47
N LYS A 41 -2.98 -2.83 -14.54
CA LYS A 41 -3.84 -3.50 -13.55
C LYS A 41 -4.92 -2.56 -13.06
N THR A 42 -6.12 -3.10 -12.90
CA THR A 42 -7.17 -2.45 -12.11
C THR A 42 -6.93 -2.77 -10.64
N ILE A 43 -6.66 -1.74 -9.84
CA ILE A 43 -6.49 -1.84 -8.39
C ILE A 43 -7.78 -1.46 -7.68
N SER A 44 -7.94 -1.94 -6.46
CA SER A 44 -9.01 -1.57 -5.53
C SER A 44 -8.50 -1.56 -4.10
N VAL A 45 -9.34 -1.17 -3.14
CA VAL A 45 -8.97 -1.24 -1.72
C VAL A 45 -8.59 -2.69 -1.38
N ASN A 46 -7.42 -2.87 -0.75
CA ASN A 46 -6.78 -4.15 -0.42
C ASN A 46 -6.26 -4.99 -1.60
N HIS A 47 -6.38 -4.51 -2.85
CA HIS A 47 -5.83 -5.19 -4.04
C HIS A 47 -4.85 -4.26 -4.78
N PRO A 48 -3.68 -3.99 -4.23
CA PRO A 48 -2.71 -3.07 -4.81
C PRO A 48 -2.00 -3.66 -6.03
N MET A 49 -1.27 -2.80 -6.73
CA MET A 49 -0.30 -3.19 -7.76
C MET A 49 1.11 -2.91 -7.27
N THR A 50 2.01 -3.89 -7.43
CA THR A 50 3.44 -3.69 -7.16
C THR A 50 4.21 -3.80 -8.46
N TYR A 51 5.11 -2.84 -8.69
CA TYR A 51 6.02 -2.82 -9.82
C TYR A 51 7.41 -2.34 -9.38
N LYS A 52 8.45 -3.11 -9.66
CA LYS A 52 9.86 -2.82 -9.28
C LYS A 52 10.03 -2.38 -7.81
N GLY A 53 9.35 -3.05 -6.88
CA GLY A 53 9.43 -2.74 -5.46
C GLY A 53 8.62 -1.52 -5.00
N VAL A 54 7.90 -0.86 -5.91
CA VAL A 54 6.97 0.22 -5.61
C VAL A 54 5.54 -0.32 -5.64
N THR A 55 4.79 -0.10 -4.57
CA THR A 55 3.41 -0.57 -4.44
C THR A 55 2.44 0.61 -4.46
N PHE A 56 1.41 0.51 -5.29
CA PHE A 56 0.36 1.49 -5.48
C PHE A 56 -0.93 0.97 -4.83
N TYR A 57 -1.39 1.68 -3.81
CA TYR A 57 -2.62 1.37 -3.08
C TYR A 57 -3.72 2.35 -3.46
N GLN A 58 -4.95 1.85 -3.64
CA GLN A 58 -6.14 2.69 -3.70
C GLN A 58 -6.38 3.29 -2.30
N SER A 59 -6.31 4.62 -2.20
CA SER A 59 -6.41 5.32 -0.91
C SER A 59 -7.71 6.12 -0.77
N SER A 60 -8.09 6.85 -1.80
CA SER A 60 -9.30 7.67 -1.78
C SER A 60 -9.90 7.83 -3.17
N PHE A 61 -11.14 8.27 -3.20
CA PHE A 61 -11.84 8.63 -4.42
C PHE A 61 -12.63 9.92 -4.19
N ALA A 62 -12.62 10.79 -5.16
CA ALA A 62 -13.46 11.98 -5.18
C ALA A 62 -14.19 12.06 -6.53
N PRO A 63 -15.52 12.26 -6.50
CA PRO A 63 -16.27 12.45 -7.72
C PRO A 63 -15.85 13.74 -8.41
N GLY A 64 -15.86 13.72 -9.74
CA GLY A 64 -15.51 14.84 -10.58
C GLY A 64 -16.35 14.85 -11.86
N ALA A 65 -16.14 15.88 -12.66
CA ALA A 65 -16.81 16.03 -13.94
C ALA A 65 -15.85 16.61 -14.97
N LYS A 66 -16.02 16.20 -16.22
CA LYS A 66 -15.36 16.80 -17.38
C LYS A 66 -16.28 17.85 -17.99
N PHE A 67 -15.68 18.94 -18.36
CA PHE A 67 -16.33 20.09 -18.99
C PHE A 67 -15.58 20.49 -20.23
N THR A 68 -16.29 21.01 -21.19
CA THR A 68 -15.74 21.81 -22.29
C THR A 68 -15.99 23.28 -21.99
N VAL A 69 -14.91 24.05 -21.91
CA VAL A 69 -14.96 25.51 -21.86
C VAL A 69 -14.73 26.03 -23.27
N ASP A 70 -15.74 26.69 -23.86
CA ASP A 70 -15.62 27.37 -25.16
C ASP A 70 -15.34 28.85 -24.93
N LEU A 71 -14.10 29.25 -25.15
CA LEU A 71 -13.63 30.63 -25.07
C LEU A 71 -13.39 31.17 -26.48
N LYS A 72 -14.36 31.95 -27.01
CA LYS A 72 -14.28 32.55 -28.34
C LYS A 72 -14.02 31.55 -29.48
N GLY A 73 -14.67 30.37 -29.42
CA GLY A 73 -14.49 29.31 -30.41
C GLY A 73 -13.33 28.33 -30.10
N GLN A 74 -12.49 28.59 -29.08
CA GLN A 74 -11.48 27.68 -28.62
C GLN A 74 -12.07 26.77 -27.53
N LYS A 75 -12.20 25.48 -27.82
CA LYS A 75 -12.68 24.47 -26.89
C LYS A 75 -11.54 23.93 -26.04
N ILE A 76 -11.64 24.10 -24.74
CA ILE A 76 -10.65 23.69 -23.75
C ILE A 76 -11.29 22.62 -22.85
N PRO A 77 -10.76 21.38 -22.82
CA PRO A 77 -11.25 20.36 -21.90
C PRO A 77 -10.76 20.67 -20.47
N VAL A 78 -11.67 20.63 -19.52
CA VAL A 78 -11.41 20.92 -18.12
C VAL A 78 -11.97 19.81 -17.26
N VAL A 79 -11.25 19.34 -16.26
CA VAL A 79 -11.74 18.37 -15.28
C VAL A 79 -11.75 19.02 -13.91
N LEU A 80 -12.93 19.03 -13.28
CA LEU A 80 -13.11 19.60 -11.94
C LEU A 80 -13.53 18.53 -10.96
N GLN A 81 -12.92 18.59 -9.77
CA GLN A 81 -13.25 17.76 -8.63
C GLN A 81 -14.37 18.41 -7.82
N SER A 82 -15.30 17.60 -7.34
CA SER A 82 -16.39 18.04 -6.46
C SER A 82 -15.85 18.66 -5.14
N ARG A 83 -16.67 19.50 -4.53
CA ARG A 83 -16.36 20.21 -3.28
C ARG A 83 -15.18 21.18 -3.39
N GLY A 84 -14.98 21.78 -4.59
CA GLY A 84 -13.91 22.75 -4.79
C GLY A 84 -12.51 22.20 -4.68
N GLY A 85 -12.30 20.89 -4.92
CA GLY A 85 -10.98 20.24 -4.82
C GLY A 85 -9.93 20.78 -5.78
N ASN A 86 -10.38 21.36 -6.90
CA ASN A 86 -9.56 22.15 -7.84
C ASN A 86 -10.43 23.23 -8.50
N TYR A 87 -9.78 24.10 -9.24
CA TYR A 87 -10.45 25.18 -9.97
C TYR A 87 -9.88 25.30 -11.39
N TYR A 88 -10.67 25.97 -12.26
CA TYR A 88 -10.22 26.39 -13.58
C TYR A 88 -10.24 27.91 -13.65
N GLN A 89 -9.15 28.52 -14.07
CA GLN A 89 -9.09 29.94 -14.38
C GLN A 89 -9.17 30.14 -15.89
N ALA A 90 -10.18 30.90 -16.37
CA ALA A 90 -10.28 31.20 -17.78
C ALA A 90 -9.14 32.12 -18.23
N PRO A 91 -8.38 31.77 -19.29
CA PRO A 91 -7.23 32.56 -19.74
C PRO A 91 -7.59 34.02 -20.01
N GLY A 92 -6.74 34.93 -19.55
CA GLY A 92 -6.93 36.38 -19.73
C GLY A 92 -8.06 36.99 -18.90
N THR A 93 -8.58 36.26 -17.90
CA THR A 93 -9.61 36.73 -16.98
C THR A 93 -9.22 36.52 -15.53
N ASP A 94 -9.96 37.16 -14.63
CA ASP A 94 -9.90 36.96 -13.20
C ASP A 94 -11.02 36.03 -12.68
N LEU A 95 -11.63 35.24 -13.56
CA LEU A 95 -12.72 34.32 -13.24
C LEU A 95 -12.20 32.91 -12.91
N PHE A 96 -12.60 32.44 -11.75
CA PHE A 96 -12.27 31.11 -11.22
C PHE A 96 -13.54 30.27 -11.12
N LEU A 97 -13.57 29.18 -11.89
CA LEU A 97 -14.66 28.20 -11.89
C LEU A 97 -14.32 27.05 -10.96
N VAL A 98 -15.23 26.71 -10.07
CA VAL A 98 -15.17 25.53 -9.21
C VAL A 98 -16.44 24.71 -9.32
N MET A 99 -16.33 23.40 -9.12
CA MET A 99 -17.47 22.52 -8.95
C MET A 99 -17.76 22.38 -7.45
N ALA A 100 -18.84 23.01 -6.98
CA ALA A 100 -19.18 23.05 -5.57
C ALA A 100 -19.73 21.71 -5.07
N ALA A 101 -20.58 21.07 -5.86
CA ALA A 101 -21.18 19.78 -5.54
C ALA A 101 -21.55 19.01 -6.80
N MET A 102 -21.73 17.71 -6.65
CA MET A 102 -22.22 16.81 -7.68
C MET A 102 -23.18 15.80 -7.08
N LYS A 103 -24.36 15.65 -7.68
CA LYS A 103 -25.23 14.50 -7.50
C LYS A 103 -24.83 13.46 -8.52
N ALA A 104 -24.13 12.44 -8.07
CA ALA A 104 -23.63 11.35 -8.91
C ALA A 104 -24.75 10.30 -9.17
N ASP A 105 -25.87 10.73 -9.73
CA ASP A 105 -26.91 9.83 -10.18
C ASP A 105 -26.52 9.30 -11.57
N PRO A 106 -26.40 7.97 -11.77
CA PRO A 106 -26.01 7.42 -13.07
C PRO A 106 -26.96 7.78 -14.23
N LYS A 107 -28.23 8.04 -13.92
CA LYS A 107 -29.25 8.37 -14.92
C LYS A 107 -29.33 9.88 -15.19
N GLU A 108 -29.25 10.67 -14.14
CA GLU A 108 -29.37 12.12 -14.21
C GLU A 108 -28.32 12.82 -13.34
N PRO A 109 -27.05 12.82 -13.77
CA PRO A 109 -26.03 13.52 -13.02
C PRO A 109 -26.23 15.02 -13.06
N VAL A 110 -26.17 15.66 -11.91
CA VAL A 110 -26.31 17.12 -11.77
C VAL A 110 -25.09 17.67 -11.07
N ILE A 111 -24.48 18.69 -11.65
CA ILE A 111 -23.40 19.43 -11.00
C ILE A 111 -23.85 20.81 -10.56
N LEU A 112 -23.30 21.28 -9.45
CA LEU A 112 -23.41 22.66 -9.01
C LEU A 112 -22.07 23.34 -9.24
N TYR A 113 -22.05 24.40 -10.02
CA TYR A 113 -20.84 25.20 -10.26
C TYR A 113 -20.94 26.57 -9.57
N GLN A 114 -19.80 27.11 -9.24
CA GLN A 114 -19.63 28.47 -8.72
C GLN A 114 -18.51 29.15 -9.49
N VAL A 115 -18.69 30.43 -9.76
CA VAL A 115 -17.69 31.28 -10.41
C VAL A 115 -17.34 32.41 -9.45
N PHE A 116 -16.07 32.57 -9.20
CA PHE A 116 -15.52 33.64 -8.36
C PHE A 116 -14.74 34.63 -9.22
N LYS A 117 -14.74 35.90 -8.81
CA LYS A 117 -13.96 36.95 -9.44
C LYS A 117 -12.83 37.38 -8.53
N GLY A 118 -11.60 37.09 -8.94
CA GLY A 118 -10.40 37.26 -8.11
C GLY A 118 -10.09 36.05 -7.22
N SER A 119 -8.81 35.82 -6.95
CA SER A 119 -8.33 34.66 -6.19
C SER A 119 -8.73 34.62 -4.72
N ASN A 120 -9.11 35.75 -4.14
CA ASN A 120 -9.50 35.88 -2.72
C ASN A 120 -11.00 36.16 -2.52
N ALA A 121 -11.83 35.97 -3.54
CA ALA A 121 -13.25 36.21 -3.45
C ALA A 121 -13.93 35.20 -2.50
N GLN A 122 -14.65 35.71 -1.51
CA GLN A 122 -15.40 34.87 -0.56
C GLN A 122 -16.81 34.54 -1.04
N GLN A 123 -17.33 35.29 -1.99
CA GLN A 123 -18.65 35.08 -2.57
C GLN A 123 -18.58 34.87 -4.08
N PRO A 124 -19.31 33.88 -4.62
CA PRO A 124 -19.37 33.67 -6.05
C PRO A 124 -20.14 34.78 -6.74
N VAL A 125 -19.65 35.23 -7.90
CA VAL A 125 -20.37 36.19 -8.78
C VAL A 125 -21.47 35.51 -9.57
N LYS A 126 -21.34 34.18 -9.79
CA LYS A 126 -22.33 33.36 -10.46
C LYS A 126 -22.36 31.96 -9.86
N MET A 127 -23.57 31.42 -9.74
CA MET A 127 -23.83 30.02 -9.40
C MET A 127 -24.85 29.44 -10.35
N GLY A 128 -24.76 28.14 -10.56
CA GLY A 128 -25.74 27.43 -11.37
C GLY A 128 -25.63 25.94 -11.26
N GLN A 129 -26.54 25.26 -11.91
CA GLN A 129 -26.51 23.81 -12.06
C GLN A 129 -26.52 23.43 -13.53
N LEU A 130 -25.89 22.30 -13.85
CA LEU A 130 -25.89 21.72 -15.17
C LEU A 130 -26.21 20.22 -15.07
N THR A 131 -27.01 19.73 -15.96
CA THR A 131 -27.18 18.31 -16.25
C THR A 131 -26.27 17.91 -17.42
N LEU A 132 -26.11 16.62 -17.64
CA LEU A 132 -25.28 16.10 -18.71
C LEU A 132 -25.64 16.71 -20.08
N GLY A 133 -24.67 17.20 -20.80
CA GLY A 133 -24.82 17.86 -22.10
C GLY A 133 -25.35 19.30 -22.06
N GLN A 134 -25.75 19.80 -20.88
CA GLN A 134 -26.16 21.19 -20.74
C GLN A 134 -24.99 22.16 -20.75
N SER A 135 -25.26 23.37 -21.24
CA SER A 135 -24.31 24.48 -21.31
C SER A 135 -24.83 25.72 -20.59
N ALA A 136 -23.92 26.47 -20.01
CA ALA A 136 -24.20 27.79 -19.42
C ALA A 136 -23.20 28.83 -19.92
N LEU A 137 -23.70 30.01 -20.23
CA LEU A 137 -22.87 31.17 -20.57
C LEU A 137 -22.42 31.83 -19.26
N ILE A 138 -21.11 31.92 -19.08
CA ILE A 138 -20.48 32.50 -17.91
C ILE A 138 -20.01 33.92 -18.21
N GLU A 139 -20.60 34.90 -17.52
CA GLU A 139 -20.26 36.33 -17.58
C GLU A 139 -20.11 36.89 -19.02
N ASN A 140 -20.84 36.31 -20.00
CA ASN A 140 -20.69 36.61 -21.42
C ASN A 140 -19.27 36.44 -21.99
N ILE A 141 -18.43 35.69 -21.31
CA ILE A 141 -17.01 35.51 -21.66
C ILE A 141 -16.77 34.13 -22.27
N TYR A 142 -17.29 33.06 -21.66
CA TYR A 142 -17.17 31.71 -22.16
C TYR A 142 -18.40 30.86 -21.89
N THR A 143 -18.55 29.80 -22.69
CA THR A 143 -19.60 28.80 -22.49
C THR A 143 -19.00 27.59 -21.78
N LEU A 144 -19.65 27.17 -20.69
CA LEU A 144 -19.32 25.97 -19.93
C LEU A 144 -20.32 24.87 -20.30
N THR A 145 -19.82 23.71 -20.77
CA THR A 145 -20.63 22.52 -21.06
C THR A 145 -20.22 21.38 -20.15
N PHE A 146 -21.19 20.70 -19.54
CA PHE A 146 -20.96 19.49 -18.76
C PHE A 146 -20.97 18.27 -19.67
N ASP A 147 -19.83 17.64 -19.93
CA ASP A 147 -19.66 16.57 -20.91
C ASP A 147 -19.87 15.18 -20.34
N GLU A 148 -19.22 14.85 -19.23
CA GLU A 148 -19.34 13.54 -18.60
C GLU A 148 -18.92 13.54 -17.13
N MET A 149 -19.36 12.52 -16.40
CA MET A 149 -18.87 12.25 -15.06
C MET A 149 -17.42 11.75 -15.12
N SER A 150 -16.66 12.08 -14.10
CA SER A 150 -15.27 11.65 -13.95
C SER A 150 -14.98 11.30 -12.51
N GLY A 151 -13.82 10.70 -12.25
CA GLY A 151 -13.35 10.40 -10.91
C GLY A 151 -11.90 10.82 -10.72
N PHE A 152 -11.61 11.30 -9.53
CA PHE A 152 -10.25 11.52 -9.07
C PHE A 152 -9.91 10.41 -8.08
N THR A 153 -8.79 9.76 -8.29
CA THR A 153 -8.30 8.71 -7.41
C THR A 153 -7.10 9.22 -6.62
N GLY A 154 -7.10 8.96 -5.32
CA GLY A 154 -5.92 9.14 -4.47
C GLY A 154 -5.16 7.84 -4.37
N LEU A 155 -3.92 7.83 -4.82
CA LEU A 155 -3.03 6.70 -4.70
C LEU A 155 -2.01 6.93 -3.59
N GLN A 156 -1.90 5.96 -2.68
CA GLN A 156 -0.78 5.91 -1.76
C GLN A 156 0.33 5.08 -2.42
N VAL A 157 1.50 5.67 -2.56
CA VAL A 157 2.67 5.04 -3.16
C VAL A 157 3.67 4.68 -2.05
N LYS A 158 4.04 3.41 -1.96
CA LYS A 158 4.98 2.91 -0.95
C LYS A 158 6.12 2.14 -1.62
N SER A 159 7.35 2.43 -1.21
CA SER A 159 8.53 1.63 -1.51
C SER A 159 9.23 1.32 -0.20
N ASP A 160 9.38 0.03 0.10
CA ASP A 160 9.97 -0.42 1.37
C ASP A 160 10.99 -1.53 1.10
N PRO A 161 12.25 -1.15 0.83
CA PRO A 161 13.33 -2.12 0.60
C PRO A 161 13.71 -2.91 1.85
N GLY A 162 13.32 -2.44 3.05
CA GLY A 162 13.63 -3.07 4.33
C GLY A 162 12.81 -4.33 4.63
N VAL A 163 11.68 -4.55 3.96
CA VAL A 163 10.79 -5.70 4.22
C VAL A 163 11.52 -7.04 4.07
N SER A 164 12.37 -7.19 3.06
CA SER A 164 13.14 -8.42 2.84
C SER A 164 14.12 -8.70 3.99
N ILE A 165 14.71 -7.67 4.57
CA ILE A 165 15.64 -7.79 5.72
C ILE A 165 14.85 -8.22 6.96
N VAL A 166 13.67 -7.68 7.18
CA VAL A 166 12.80 -8.06 8.31
C VAL A 166 12.40 -9.54 8.20
N TRP A 167 11.98 -10.00 7.02
CA TRP A 167 11.65 -11.41 6.81
C TRP A 167 12.84 -12.34 7.04
N LEU A 168 14.05 -11.95 6.59
CA LEU A 168 15.27 -12.69 6.87
C LEU A 168 15.53 -12.77 8.39
N GLY A 169 15.38 -11.65 9.10
CA GLY A 169 15.51 -11.60 10.56
C GLY A 169 14.51 -12.50 11.28
N CYS A 170 13.25 -12.48 10.90
CA CYS A 170 12.22 -13.37 11.43
C CYS A 170 12.54 -14.84 11.16
N GLY A 171 13.01 -15.18 9.97
CA GLY A 171 13.45 -16.54 9.62
C GLY A 171 14.60 -17.02 10.49
N LEU A 172 15.61 -16.18 10.72
CA LEU A 172 16.75 -16.50 11.61
C LEU A 172 16.31 -16.67 13.06
N LEU A 173 15.38 -15.85 13.55
CA LEU A 173 14.83 -16.01 14.90
C LEU A 173 14.09 -17.34 15.06
N MET A 174 13.25 -17.71 14.09
CA MET A 174 12.55 -19.00 14.10
C MET A 174 13.55 -20.18 14.06
N LEU A 175 14.56 -20.08 13.20
CA LEU A 175 15.62 -21.10 13.12
C LEU A 175 16.37 -21.23 14.46
N GLY A 176 16.75 -20.12 15.07
CA GLY A 176 17.40 -20.08 16.39
C GLY A 176 16.53 -20.72 17.48
N LEU A 177 15.23 -20.44 17.45
CA LEU A 177 14.27 -21.03 18.39
C LEU A 177 14.18 -22.56 18.20
N ILE A 178 14.06 -23.03 16.96
CA ILE A 178 14.06 -24.46 16.65
C ILE A 178 15.34 -25.13 17.14
N LEU A 179 16.50 -24.57 16.80
CA LEU A 179 17.78 -25.10 17.27
C LEU A 179 17.88 -25.12 18.79
N SER A 180 17.40 -24.09 19.48
CA SER A 180 17.39 -24.03 20.94
C SER A 180 16.51 -25.11 21.58
N PHE A 181 15.42 -25.51 20.91
CA PHE A 181 14.56 -26.60 21.42
C PHE A 181 15.11 -27.99 21.07
N TYR A 182 15.73 -28.14 19.91
CA TYR A 182 16.25 -29.43 19.44
C TYR A 182 17.68 -29.70 19.90
N TRP A 183 18.52 -28.66 20.06
CA TRP A 183 19.87 -28.84 20.54
C TRP A 183 19.90 -29.04 22.05
N ARG A 184 20.28 -30.19 22.47
CA ARG A 184 20.33 -30.56 23.90
C ARG A 184 21.70 -30.20 24.48
N SER A 185 21.71 -29.54 25.62
CA SER A 185 22.93 -29.42 26.46
C SER A 185 22.92 -30.53 27.51
N ILE A 186 23.96 -31.32 27.54
CA ILE A 186 24.22 -32.31 28.58
C ILE A 186 25.39 -31.78 29.42
N THR A 187 25.19 -31.67 30.72
CA THR A 187 26.25 -31.30 31.63
C THR A 187 26.70 -32.56 32.36
N ILE A 188 27.99 -32.93 32.20
CA ILE A 188 28.61 -34.04 32.89
C ILE A 188 29.49 -33.46 33.98
N SER A 189 29.32 -33.95 35.21
CA SER A 189 30.11 -33.57 36.40
C SER A 189 30.76 -34.79 36.98
N GLY A 190 32.04 -34.68 37.31
CA GLY A 190 32.79 -35.73 37.97
C GLY A 190 33.33 -35.26 39.31
N LEU A 191 33.30 -36.14 40.31
CA LEU A 191 33.92 -35.95 41.63
C LEU A 191 34.99 -37.03 41.81
N ILE A 192 36.21 -36.62 42.17
CA ILE A 192 37.30 -37.51 42.47
C ILE A 192 37.55 -37.51 43.99
N GLU A 193 37.40 -38.64 44.62
CA GLU A 193 37.67 -38.81 46.06
C GLU A 193 38.81 -39.81 46.29
N LYS A 194 39.62 -39.54 47.34
CA LYS A 194 40.67 -40.45 47.75
C LYS A 194 40.22 -41.21 49.00
N GLN A 195 39.80 -42.46 48.81
CA GLN A 195 39.41 -43.38 49.88
C GLN A 195 40.35 -44.62 49.94
N GLY A 196 41.67 -44.35 50.03
CA GLY A 196 42.69 -45.38 49.85
C GLY A 196 43.16 -45.52 48.42
N GLU A 197 42.25 -45.82 47.51
CA GLU A 197 42.37 -45.67 46.07
C GLU A 197 41.56 -44.45 45.59
N TYR A 198 41.86 -43.98 44.39
CA TYR A 198 41.10 -42.86 43.82
C TYR A 198 39.79 -43.39 43.23
N VAL A 199 38.69 -42.85 43.71
CA VAL A 199 37.28 -43.14 43.16
C VAL A 199 36.81 -41.96 42.37
N LEU A 200 36.46 -42.19 41.09
CA LEU A 200 35.85 -41.20 40.21
C LEU A 200 34.36 -41.48 40.15
N THR A 201 33.55 -40.55 40.65
CA THR A 201 32.07 -40.59 40.51
C THR A 201 31.64 -39.62 39.42
N ILE A 202 30.95 -40.11 38.40
CA ILE A 202 30.50 -39.28 37.27
C ILE A 202 28.97 -39.24 37.30
N GLY A 203 28.43 -38.04 37.13
CA GLY A 203 26.97 -37.79 36.98
C GLY A 203 26.67 -36.94 35.78
N ALA A 204 25.59 -37.22 35.10
CA ALA A 204 25.06 -36.39 33.99
C ALA A 204 23.73 -35.74 34.39
N MET A 205 23.63 -34.46 34.10
CA MET A 205 22.38 -33.71 34.27
C MET A 205 21.92 -33.11 32.93
N THR A 206 20.62 -33.13 32.73
CA THR A 206 19.99 -32.45 31.59
C THR A 206 18.77 -31.66 32.05
N GLY A 207 18.57 -30.48 31.47
CA GLY A 207 17.46 -29.62 31.83
C GLY A 207 16.11 -30.01 31.18
N LYS A 208 16.06 -31.05 30.32
CA LYS A 208 14.85 -31.44 29.56
C LYS A 208 14.72 -32.95 29.43
N ILE A 209 13.50 -33.44 29.08
CA ILE A 209 13.09 -34.86 29.00
C ILE A 209 14.16 -35.78 28.37
N SER A 210 14.45 -36.85 29.03
CA SER A 210 15.67 -37.65 28.96
C SER A 210 15.64 -38.84 27.97
N VAL A 211 15.14 -38.69 26.78
CA VAL A 211 15.30 -39.76 25.77
C VAL A 211 16.69 -39.66 25.14
N GLY A 212 17.48 -40.69 25.23
CA GLY A 212 18.85 -40.79 24.65
C GLY A 212 19.99 -40.28 25.52
N ILE A 213 19.78 -39.80 26.77
CA ILE A 213 20.84 -39.42 27.69
C ILE A 213 21.64 -40.63 28.16
N LYS A 214 20.94 -41.72 28.40
CA LYS A 214 21.57 -42.94 28.89
C LYS A 214 22.64 -43.45 27.91
N ASP A 215 22.27 -43.50 26.64
CA ASP A 215 23.19 -43.99 25.59
C ASP A 215 24.40 -43.10 25.42
N GLU A 216 24.24 -41.78 25.51
CA GLU A 216 25.34 -40.82 25.42
C GLU A 216 26.22 -40.84 26.68
N PHE A 217 25.62 -40.98 27.85
CA PHE A 217 26.34 -41.13 29.12
C PHE A 217 27.14 -42.41 29.13
N ASP A 218 26.57 -43.55 28.76
CA ASP A 218 27.20 -44.85 28.69
C ASP A 218 28.36 -44.82 27.68
N ARG A 219 28.24 -44.15 26.58
CA ARG A 219 29.33 -43.96 25.60
C ARG A 219 30.49 -43.18 26.18
N ILE A 220 30.25 -42.08 26.87
CA ILE A 220 31.29 -41.27 27.49
C ILE A 220 31.91 -42.00 28.65
N HIS A 221 31.15 -42.73 29.46
CA HIS A 221 31.67 -43.55 30.56
C HIS A 221 32.64 -44.61 30.03
N THR A 222 32.25 -45.35 28.98
CA THR A 222 33.12 -46.37 28.35
C THR A 222 34.40 -45.77 27.82
N GLN A 223 34.33 -44.62 27.12
CA GLN A 223 35.55 -43.93 26.63
C GLN A 223 36.48 -43.46 27.75
N LEU A 224 35.93 -43.05 28.88
CA LEU A 224 36.76 -42.67 30.04
C LEU A 224 37.43 -43.87 30.67
N GLU A 225 36.73 -45.00 30.84
CA GLU A 225 37.30 -46.23 31.35
C GLU A 225 38.45 -46.74 30.47
N GLU A 226 38.25 -46.76 29.15
CA GLU A 226 39.29 -47.16 28.19
C GLU A 226 40.52 -46.27 28.24
N ASN A 227 40.36 -44.95 28.39
CA ASN A 227 41.46 -43.99 28.48
C ASN A 227 42.21 -44.11 29.80
N ILE A 228 41.53 -44.41 30.92
CA ILE A 228 42.15 -44.59 32.21
C ILE A 228 42.98 -45.91 32.21
N GLN A 229 42.41 -47.00 31.64
CA GLN A 229 43.10 -48.26 31.51
C GLN A 229 44.38 -48.20 30.64
N ALA A 230 44.30 -47.36 29.55
CA ALA A 230 45.40 -47.15 28.63
C ALA A 230 46.56 -46.29 29.26
N SER A 231 46.33 -45.63 30.40
CA SER A 231 47.21 -44.68 31.02
C SER A 231 47.93 -45.28 32.29
N VAL A 232 47.53 -46.48 32.65
CA VAL A 232 48.16 -47.28 33.72
C VAL A 232 49.11 -48.36 33.18
#